data_9172e1fd8982006d9f443729a73972b7
#
_entry.id   9172e1fd8982006d9f443729a73972b7
#
_cell.length_a   1.000
_cell.length_b   1.000
_cell.length_c   1.000
_cell.angle_alpha   90.00
_cell.angle_beta   90.00
_cell.angle_gamma   90.00
#
_symmetry.space_group_name_H-M   'P 1'
#
loop_
_entity.id
_entity.type
_entity.pdbx_description
1 polymer ?
#
loop_
_entity_poly.entity_id
_entity_poly.type
_entity_poly.pdbx_seq_one_letter_code
_entity_poly.pdbx_strand_id
1 'polypeptide(L)'
;MTVKIGSLTLNSRVYVPPMAGVTDIVFRSIVRTIDPGCMMSTEMVSSRALLAKPESRLMDLAAGEHPIGIQIFGHEPDVMAHAAQLAEKRGADFIDINMGCPVPKITKGKDGCALMK
;
A
#
# COMPACT_ATOMS: atom_id res chain seq x y z
N MET A 1 -7.93 22.08 -8.31
CA MET A 1 -9.13 21.40 -7.78
C MET A 1 -8.67 20.29 -6.83
N THR A 2 -9.06 20.36 -5.59
CA THR A 2 -8.66 19.42 -4.53
C THR A 2 -9.73 18.35 -4.32
N VAL A 3 -9.31 17.14 -4.00
CA VAL A 3 -10.16 16.01 -3.59
C VAL A 3 -9.87 15.70 -2.12
N LYS A 4 -10.89 15.41 -1.33
CA LYS A 4 -10.72 14.99 0.06
C LYS A 4 -11.16 13.54 0.23
N ILE A 5 -10.32 12.74 0.92
CA ILE A 5 -10.61 11.37 1.34
C ILE A 5 -10.32 11.33 2.84
N GLY A 6 -11.36 11.35 3.66
CA GLY A 6 -11.21 11.51 5.11
C GLY A 6 -10.49 12.82 5.44
N SER A 7 -9.39 12.74 6.20
CA SER A 7 -8.53 13.88 6.53
C SER A 7 -7.52 14.22 5.43
N LEU A 8 -7.32 13.34 4.46
CA LEU A 8 -6.33 13.52 3.40
C LEU A 8 -6.85 14.46 2.32
N THR A 9 -6.09 15.51 2.02
CA THR A 9 -6.37 16.46 0.93
C THR A 9 -5.41 16.18 -0.22
N LEU A 10 -5.97 15.87 -1.40
CA LEU A 10 -5.22 15.50 -2.60
C LEU A 10 -5.24 16.67 -3.60
N ASN A 11 -4.08 16.96 -4.16
CA ASN A 11 -3.91 18.00 -5.20
C ASN A 11 -4.02 17.43 -6.62
N SER A 12 -4.04 16.12 -6.77
CA SER A 12 -4.28 15.41 -8.02
C SER A 12 -5.47 14.47 -7.87
N ARG A 13 -6.10 14.12 -8.98
CA ARG A 13 -7.18 13.12 -9.06
C ARG A 13 -6.66 11.77 -9.56
N VAL A 14 -5.35 11.67 -9.76
CA VAL A 14 -4.73 10.46 -10.28
C VAL A 14 -4.33 9.56 -9.11
N TYR A 15 -4.73 8.32 -9.19
CA TYR A 15 -4.21 7.25 -8.35
C TYR A 15 -3.47 6.24 -9.22
N VAL A 16 -2.21 6.01 -8.91
CA VAL A 16 -1.40 4.96 -9.54
C VAL A 16 -1.49 3.71 -8.68
N PRO A 17 -2.18 2.66 -9.17
CA PRO A 17 -2.42 1.47 -8.37
C PRO A 17 -1.13 0.71 -8.09
N PRO A 18 -1.07 -0.05 -6.99
CA PRO A 18 0.07 -0.90 -6.68
C PRO A 18 0.18 -2.07 -7.65
N MET A 19 1.39 -2.35 -8.10
CA MET A 19 1.72 -3.46 -9.00
C MET A 19 2.97 -4.17 -8.48
N ALA A 20 2.83 -5.44 -8.07
CA ALA A 20 3.94 -6.24 -7.57
C ALA A 20 5.07 -6.35 -8.61
N GLY A 21 6.31 -6.09 -8.18
CA GLY A 21 7.47 -6.06 -9.04
C GLY A 21 7.59 -4.81 -9.92
N VAL A 22 6.69 -3.85 -9.83
CA VAL A 22 6.66 -2.62 -10.64
C VAL A 22 6.70 -1.36 -9.80
N THR A 23 5.79 -1.21 -8.84
CA THR A 23 5.65 0.03 -8.06
C THR A 23 6.61 0.11 -6.89
N ASP A 24 7.87 -0.18 -7.13
CA ASP A 24 8.96 0.04 -6.18
C ASP A 24 9.26 1.54 -5.99
N ILE A 25 10.15 1.84 -5.07
CA ILE A 25 10.52 3.22 -4.73
C ILE A 25 11.07 3.99 -5.94
N VAL A 26 11.78 3.32 -6.86
CA VAL A 26 12.36 3.95 -8.06
C VAL A 26 11.25 4.33 -9.04
N PHE A 27 10.34 3.40 -9.35
CA PHE A 27 9.19 3.66 -10.20
C PHE A 27 8.35 4.81 -9.65
N ARG A 28 8.01 4.78 -8.36
CA ARG A 28 7.21 5.82 -7.72
C ARG A 28 7.91 7.19 -7.75
N SER A 29 9.22 7.21 -7.57
CA SER A 29 10.02 8.45 -7.67
C SER A 29 9.94 9.06 -9.07
N ILE A 30 9.98 8.25 -10.13
CA ILE A 30 9.84 8.72 -11.51
C ILE A 30 8.43 9.30 -11.73
N VAL A 31 7.39 8.59 -11.30
CA VAL A 31 6.01 9.08 -11.41
C VAL A 31 5.82 10.43 -10.71
N ARG A 32 6.44 10.63 -9.54
CA ARG A 32 6.43 11.90 -8.81
C ARG A 32 7.02 13.07 -9.58
N THR A 33 7.95 12.83 -10.50
CA THR A 33 8.47 13.90 -11.35
C THR A 33 7.45 14.39 -12.38
N ILE A 34 6.48 13.54 -12.73
CA ILE A 34 5.42 13.85 -13.71
C ILE A 34 4.21 14.47 -13.00
N ASP A 35 3.74 13.85 -11.95
CA ASP A 35 2.63 14.34 -11.11
C ASP A 35 2.99 14.24 -9.62
N PRO A 36 3.54 15.32 -9.04
CA PRO A 36 3.93 15.34 -7.62
C PRO A 36 2.76 15.12 -6.66
N GLY A 37 1.54 15.39 -7.08
CA GLY A 37 0.34 15.30 -6.25
C GLY A 37 -0.45 13.99 -6.38
N CYS A 38 -0.06 13.09 -7.29
CA CYS A 38 -0.79 11.84 -7.48
C CYS A 38 -0.73 10.94 -6.24
N MET A 39 -1.80 10.22 -5.98
CA MET A 39 -1.85 9.21 -4.93
C MET A 39 -1.21 7.92 -5.44
N MET A 40 -0.38 7.28 -4.64
CA MET A 40 0.25 6.00 -4.97
C MET A 40 0.26 5.07 -3.77
N SER A 41 0.43 3.77 -4.03
CA SER A 41 0.70 2.77 -2.99
C SER A 41 1.99 2.00 -3.28
N THR A 42 2.60 1.48 -2.23
CA THR A 42 3.73 0.54 -2.35
C THR A 42 3.27 -0.78 -2.96
N GLU A 43 4.19 -1.64 -3.31
CA GLU A 43 3.87 -3.05 -3.59
C GLU A 43 3.20 -3.69 -2.37
N MET A 44 2.41 -4.74 -2.60
CA MET A 44 1.71 -5.43 -1.51
C MET A 44 2.66 -6.18 -0.59
N VAL A 45 2.48 -6.05 0.70
CA VAL A 45 3.25 -6.76 1.72
C VAL A 45 2.35 -7.66 2.57
N SER A 46 2.83 -8.87 2.85
CA SER A 46 2.09 -9.81 3.68
C SER A 46 2.03 -9.34 5.13
N SER A 47 0.83 -9.17 5.66
CA SER A 47 0.62 -8.83 7.07
C SER A 47 1.23 -9.87 8.01
N ARG A 48 1.11 -11.16 7.66
CA ARG A 48 1.71 -12.26 8.43
C ARG A 48 3.24 -12.25 8.36
N ALA A 49 3.82 -11.92 7.20
CA ALA A 49 5.28 -11.82 7.07
C ALA A 49 5.84 -10.68 7.92
N LEU A 50 5.09 -9.61 8.12
CA LEU A 50 5.48 -8.48 8.96
C LEU A 50 5.56 -8.82 10.45
N LEU A 51 4.83 -9.85 10.92
CA LEU A 51 4.99 -10.33 12.29
C LEU A 51 6.40 -10.89 12.53
N ALA A 52 6.97 -11.56 11.51
CA ALA A 52 8.32 -12.15 11.62
C ALA A 52 9.42 -11.16 11.23
N LYS A 53 9.13 -10.25 10.29
CA LYS A 53 10.07 -9.23 9.78
C LYS A 53 9.37 -7.88 9.63
N PRO A 54 9.27 -7.09 10.73
CA PRO A 54 8.67 -5.76 10.67
C PRO A 54 9.41 -4.76 9.77
N GLU A 55 10.65 -5.08 9.39
CA GLU A 55 11.57 -4.24 8.63
C GLU A 55 11.54 -4.55 7.12
N SER A 56 10.38 -4.91 6.59
CA SER A 56 10.26 -5.21 5.16
C SER A 56 10.60 -3.98 4.29
N ARG A 57 11.49 -4.17 3.32
CA ARG A 57 11.84 -3.15 2.31
C ARG A 57 10.67 -2.78 1.40
N LEU A 58 9.65 -3.62 1.29
CA LEU A 58 8.44 -3.31 0.54
C LEU A 58 7.65 -2.14 1.14
N MET A 59 7.95 -1.76 2.40
CA MET A 59 7.39 -0.57 3.06
C MET A 59 8.32 0.65 3.02
N ASP A 60 9.44 0.58 2.31
CA ASP A 60 10.36 1.71 2.21
C ASP A 60 9.74 2.85 1.41
N LEU A 61 9.83 4.05 1.95
CA LEU A 61 9.32 5.28 1.35
C LEU A 61 10.49 6.23 1.08
N ALA A 62 10.41 6.97 -0.03
CA ALA A 62 11.35 8.04 -0.31
C ALA A 62 11.05 9.27 0.57
N ALA A 63 12.08 10.06 0.85
CA ALA A 63 11.91 11.32 1.59
C ALA A 63 10.93 12.24 0.83
N GLY A 64 9.89 12.70 1.53
CA GLY A 64 8.87 13.58 0.95
C GLY A 64 7.91 12.91 -0.03
N GLU A 65 7.87 11.58 -0.08
CA GLU A 65 6.98 10.81 -0.94
C GLU A 65 5.55 10.80 -0.38
N HIS A 66 4.83 11.91 -0.50
CA HIS A 66 3.44 12.06 -0.05
C HIS A 66 2.56 12.64 -1.17
N PRO A 67 1.28 12.23 -1.27
CA PRO A 67 0.57 11.21 -0.49
C PRO A 67 0.93 9.78 -0.92
N ILE A 68 1.21 8.91 0.04
CA ILE A 68 1.61 7.52 -0.21
C ILE A 68 0.86 6.54 0.71
N GLY A 69 0.35 5.47 0.15
CA GLY A 69 -0.18 4.34 0.89
C GLY A 69 0.81 3.18 0.99
N ILE A 70 0.68 2.38 2.02
CA ILE A 70 1.31 1.07 2.08
C ILE A 70 0.23 0.02 1.89
N GLN A 71 0.39 -0.81 0.83
CA GLN A 71 -0.56 -1.89 0.58
C GLN A 71 -0.19 -3.12 1.36
N ILE A 72 -1.15 -3.63 2.12
CA ILE A 72 -1.04 -4.87 2.89
C ILE A 72 -2.05 -5.90 2.38
N PHE A 73 -1.71 -7.19 2.52
CA PHE A 73 -2.65 -8.27 2.28
C PHE A 73 -2.64 -9.28 3.42
N GLY A 74 -3.77 -9.89 3.67
CA GLY A 74 -4.02 -10.85 4.74
C GLY A 74 -5.52 -10.99 4.98
N HIS A 75 -5.91 -11.93 5.82
CA HIS A 75 -7.32 -12.19 6.16
C HIS A 75 -7.59 -12.21 7.67
N GLU A 76 -6.55 -12.23 8.50
CA GLU A 76 -6.68 -12.26 9.95
C GLU A 76 -6.79 -10.83 10.50
N PRO A 77 -7.92 -10.41 11.09
CA PRO A 77 -8.14 -9.01 11.49
C PRO A 77 -7.05 -8.45 12.41
N ASP A 78 -6.65 -9.19 13.43
CA ASP A 78 -5.65 -8.73 14.40
C ASP A 78 -4.26 -8.57 13.75
N VAL A 79 -3.90 -9.50 12.86
CA VAL A 79 -2.65 -9.44 12.11
C VAL A 79 -2.65 -8.27 11.14
N MET A 80 -3.78 -8.03 10.46
CA MET A 80 -3.96 -6.88 9.57
C MET A 80 -3.91 -5.56 10.33
N ALA A 81 -4.53 -5.49 11.51
CA ALA A 81 -4.46 -4.29 12.36
C ALA A 81 -3.02 -3.99 12.79
N HIS A 82 -2.26 -5.01 13.19
CA HIS A 82 -0.85 -4.85 13.53
C HIS A 82 -0.01 -4.37 12.33
N ALA A 83 -0.23 -4.96 11.16
CA ALA A 83 0.45 -4.55 9.93
C ALA A 83 0.14 -3.09 9.55
N ALA A 84 -1.13 -2.68 9.71
CA ALA A 84 -1.55 -1.30 9.49
C ALA A 84 -0.83 -0.31 10.44
N GLN A 85 -0.71 -0.65 11.71
CA GLN A 85 0.04 0.15 12.69
C GLN A 85 1.53 0.27 12.34
N LEU A 86 2.15 -0.81 11.82
CA LEU A 86 3.52 -0.76 11.35
C LEU A 86 3.67 0.16 10.13
N ALA A 87 2.74 0.08 9.19
CA ALA A 87 2.72 0.93 8.01
C ALA A 87 2.53 2.42 8.37
N GLU A 88 1.64 2.71 9.33
CA GLU A 88 1.46 4.07 9.86
C GLU A 88 2.75 4.61 10.49
N LYS A 89 3.42 3.81 11.31
CA LYS A 89 4.73 4.18 11.92
C LYS A 89 5.83 4.41 10.86
N ARG A 90 5.72 3.80 9.68
CA ARG A 90 6.62 4.01 8.55
C ARG A 90 6.32 5.30 7.78
N GLY A 91 5.22 5.99 8.08
CA GLY A 91 4.85 7.27 7.49
C GLY A 91 3.83 7.16 6.35
N ALA A 92 3.10 6.06 6.25
CA ALA A 92 1.99 5.96 5.30
C ALA A 92 0.89 6.99 5.62
N ASP A 93 0.39 7.68 4.60
CA ASP A 93 -0.75 8.60 4.72
C ASP A 93 -2.08 7.85 4.77
N PHE A 94 -2.11 6.66 4.20
CA PHE A 94 -3.27 5.75 4.21
C PHE A 94 -2.81 4.29 4.11
N ILE A 95 -3.70 3.39 4.48
CA ILE A 95 -3.50 1.95 4.34
C ILE A 95 -4.34 1.45 3.18
N ASP A 96 -3.72 0.71 2.29
CA ASP A 96 -4.38 0.07 1.16
C ASP A 96 -4.52 -1.43 1.43
N ILE A 97 -5.74 -1.94 1.44
CA ILE A 97 -6.02 -3.37 1.68
C ILE A 97 -6.24 -4.07 0.35
N ASN A 98 -5.37 -5.03 0.03
CA ASN A 98 -5.50 -5.81 -1.20
C ASN A 98 -6.70 -6.77 -1.12
N MET A 99 -7.73 -6.48 -1.90
CA MET A 99 -8.92 -7.32 -2.06
C MET A 99 -9.12 -7.75 -3.53
N GLY A 100 -8.12 -7.58 -4.38
CA GLY A 100 -8.26 -7.79 -5.83
C GLY A 100 -7.32 -8.85 -6.42
N CYS A 101 -6.21 -9.17 -5.77
CA CYS A 101 -5.22 -10.10 -6.32
C CYS A 101 -5.81 -11.51 -6.54
N PRO A 102 -5.86 -12.01 -7.80
CA PRO A 102 -6.44 -13.31 -8.09
C PRO A 102 -5.41 -14.46 -8.08
N VAL A 103 -4.14 -14.16 -7.83
CA VAL A 103 -3.05 -15.14 -7.94
C VAL A 103 -3.26 -16.29 -6.96
N PRO A 104 -3.17 -17.57 -7.39
CA PRO A 104 -3.42 -18.74 -6.54
C PRO A 104 -2.59 -18.77 -5.26
N LYS A 105 -1.36 -18.29 -5.29
CA LYS A 105 -0.49 -18.18 -4.11
C LYS A 105 -1.10 -17.29 -3.02
N ILE A 106 -1.87 -16.28 -3.39
CA ILE A 106 -2.54 -15.36 -2.48
C ILE A 106 -3.91 -15.91 -2.09
N THR A 107 -4.73 -16.29 -3.06
CA THR A 107 -6.11 -16.70 -2.82
C THR A 107 -6.26 -18.02 -2.06
N LYS A 108 -5.30 -18.95 -2.20
CA LYS A 108 -5.23 -20.17 -1.38
C LYS A 108 -5.03 -19.86 0.10
N GLY A 109 -4.41 -18.73 0.42
CA GLY A 109 -4.28 -18.21 1.79
C GLY A 109 -5.54 -17.49 2.29
N LYS A 110 -6.62 -17.44 1.52
CA LYS A 110 -7.85 -16.66 1.77
C LYS A 110 -7.64 -15.14 1.68
N ASP A 111 -6.58 -14.71 1.03
CA ASP A 111 -6.19 -13.30 0.86
C ASP A 111 -6.58 -12.77 -0.53
N GLY A 112 -6.34 -11.50 -0.77
CA GLY A 112 -6.62 -10.87 -2.05
C GLY A 112 -8.10 -10.93 -2.42
N CYS A 113 -8.45 -11.32 -3.65
CA CYS A 113 -9.84 -11.38 -4.08
C CYS A 113 -10.69 -12.41 -3.32
N ALA A 114 -10.08 -13.33 -2.57
CA ALA A 114 -10.80 -14.26 -1.72
C ALA A 114 -11.50 -13.56 -0.52
N LEU A 115 -11.08 -12.35 -0.16
CA LEU A 115 -11.77 -11.52 0.86
C LEU A 115 -13.14 -11.01 0.41
N MET A 116 -13.45 -11.09 -0.88
CA MET A 116 -14.71 -10.59 -1.45
C MET A 116 -15.83 -11.65 -1.50
N LYS A 117 -15.60 -12.84 -0.93
CA LYS A 117 -16.56 -13.97 -0.93
C LYS A 117 -17.31 -14.06 0.40
#